data_802854584cbd0295782841a5c8781f92
#
_entry.id   802854584cbd0295782841a5c8781f92
#
_cell.length_a   1.000
_cell.length_b   1.000
_cell.length_c   1.000
_cell.angle_alpha   90.00
_cell.angle_beta   90.00
_cell.angle_gamma   90.00
#
_symmetry.space_group_name_H-M   'P 1'
#
loop_
_entity.id
_entity.type
_entity.pdbx_description
1 polymer ?
#
loop_
_entity_poly.entity_id
_entity_poly.type
_entity_poly.pdbx_seq_one_letter_code
_entity_poly.pdbx_strand_id
1 'polypeptide(L)'
;MALFSGENILCFRGERTVFADLSFRIQLGEALVLRGPNGSGKSTLLRLMAGLLKPHDGTITWDGENISDDPEGHNAHLHYVGHADAVKPVLSVHENIVFWANLRANAGPIEAALDAFGIGYLTDVPGRFLSAGQKRRVNLARILASPAELWLLDEPTTALDAEAISDLEREIATHRASGGMVIASTHTEIGLKDARILNLDDFRLAEDAA
;
A
#
# COMPACT_ATOMS: atom_id res chain seq x y z
N MET A 1 21.32 -5.24 -0.66
CA MET A 1 20.18 -4.90 -1.54
C MET A 1 18.92 -5.21 -0.74
N ALA A 2 18.06 -4.23 -0.48
CA ALA A 2 16.85 -4.49 0.31
C ALA A 2 15.98 -5.52 -0.41
N LEU A 3 15.58 -6.55 0.32
CA LEU A 3 14.72 -7.65 -0.12
C LEU A 3 13.56 -7.80 0.85
N PHE A 4 12.36 -7.65 0.34
CA PHE A 4 11.14 -7.95 1.08
C PHE A 4 10.54 -9.25 0.55
N SER A 5 10.34 -10.25 1.41
CA SER A 5 9.87 -11.57 1.00
C SER A 5 8.94 -12.20 2.02
N GLY A 6 8.17 -13.18 1.54
CA GLY A 6 7.35 -14.04 2.36
C GLY A 6 7.46 -15.47 1.88
N GLU A 7 7.50 -16.43 2.81
CA GLU A 7 7.66 -17.85 2.51
C GLU A 7 6.59 -18.68 3.21
N ASN A 8 5.95 -19.56 2.44
CA ASN A 8 4.96 -20.55 2.89
C ASN A 8 3.84 -19.99 3.75
N ILE A 9 3.35 -18.80 3.37
CA ILE A 9 2.35 -18.07 4.14
C ILE A 9 1.02 -18.80 4.10
N LEU A 10 0.49 -19.12 5.29
CA LEU A 10 -0.84 -19.67 5.52
C LEU A 10 -1.71 -18.62 6.23
N CYS A 11 -2.90 -18.37 5.71
CA CYS A 11 -3.83 -17.42 6.28
C CYS A 11 -5.27 -17.96 6.35
N PHE A 12 -5.90 -17.80 7.50
CA PHE A 12 -7.31 -18.11 7.74
C PHE A 12 -8.14 -16.86 8.00
N ARG A 13 -9.43 -16.94 7.67
CA ARG A 13 -10.45 -15.99 8.07
C ARG A 13 -11.64 -16.75 8.67
N GLY A 14 -11.71 -16.78 9.99
CA GLY A 14 -12.55 -17.74 10.70
C GLY A 14 -12.06 -19.16 10.45
N GLU A 15 -12.93 -20.05 10.03
CA GLU A 15 -12.61 -21.46 9.68
C GLU A 15 -12.17 -21.65 8.22
N ARG A 16 -12.24 -20.60 7.40
CA ARG A 16 -11.94 -20.67 5.96
C ARG A 16 -10.48 -20.33 5.70
N THR A 17 -9.80 -21.16 4.91
CA THR A 17 -8.48 -20.84 4.36
C THR A 17 -8.60 -19.73 3.31
N VAL A 18 -7.84 -18.67 3.46
CA VAL A 18 -7.77 -17.59 2.46
C VAL A 18 -6.78 -17.94 1.37
N PHE A 19 -5.59 -18.37 1.77
CA PHE A 19 -4.54 -18.92 0.91
C PHE A 19 -3.57 -19.76 1.76
N ALA A 20 -2.89 -20.71 1.11
CA ALA A 20 -1.87 -21.58 1.70
C ALA A 20 -0.65 -21.66 0.79
N ASP A 21 0.53 -21.94 1.38
CA ASP A 21 1.81 -22.09 0.68
C ASP A 21 2.19 -20.88 -0.20
N LEU A 22 1.66 -19.69 0.13
CA LEU A 22 1.90 -18.47 -0.65
C LEU A 22 3.30 -17.95 -0.36
N SER A 23 4.09 -17.77 -1.42
CA SER A 23 5.42 -17.19 -1.32
C SER A 23 5.58 -16.04 -2.32
N PHE A 24 6.30 -15.00 -1.92
CA PHE A 24 6.61 -13.85 -2.76
C PHE A 24 8.00 -13.29 -2.43
N ARG A 25 8.54 -12.51 -3.33
CA ARG A 25 9.73 -11.69 -3.08
C ARG A 25 9.74 -10.47 -3.99
N ILE A 26 10.27 -9.35 -3.48
CA ILE A 26 10.43 -8.11 -4.22
C ILE A 26 11.72 -7.42 -3.79
N GLN A 27 12.41 -6.78 -4.74
CA GLN A 27 13.68 -6.07 -4.56
C GLN A 27 13.53 -4.60 -4.95
N LEU A 28 14.55 -3.81 -4.62
CA LEU A 28 14.59 -2.38 -4.95
C LEU A 28 14.27 -2.13 -6.43
N GLY A 29 13.40 -1.14 -6.69
CA GLY A 29 12.94 -0.75 -8.01
C GLY A 29 11.89 -1.66 -8.64
N GLU A 30 11.61 -2.83 -8.04
CA GLU A 30 10.60 -3.77 -8.57
C GLU A 30 9.17 -3.38 -8.18
N ALA A 31 8.24 -3.99 -8.90
CA ALA A 31 6.82 -3.94 -8.57
C ALA A 31 6.18 -5.33 -8.60
N LEU A 32 5.19 -5.56 -7.73
CA LEU A 32 4.39 -6.77 -7.66
C LEU A 32 2.90 -6.40 -7.70
N VAL A 33 2.15 -6.96 -8.65
CA VAL A 33 0.71 -6.75 -8.75
C VAL A 33 -0.03 -8.00 -8.26
N LEU A 34 -0.87 -7.81 -7.25
CA LEU A 34 -1.73 -8.86 -6.72
C LEU A 34 -2.99 -8.97 -7.58
N ARG A 35 -3.25 -10.14 -8.13
CA ARG A 35 -4.43 -10.45 -8.95
C ARG A 35 -5.29 -11.51 -8.26
N GLY A 36 -6.54 -11.58 -8.67
CA GLY A 36 -7.56 -12.52 -8.17
C GLY A 36 -8.91 -11.84 -8.03
N PRO A 37 -10.01 -12.60 -7.96
CA PRO A 37 -11.36 -12.07 -7.80
C PRO A 37 -11.56 -11.35 -6.47
N ASN A 38 -12.71 -10.69 -6.31
CA ASN A 38 -13.07 -10.10 -5.03
C ASN A 38 -13.18 -11.20 -3.96
N GLY A 39 -12.59 -10.94 -2.79
CA GLY A 39 -12.54 -11.93 -1.71
C GLY A 39 -11.41 -12.95 -1.80
N SER A 40 -10.51 -12.88 -2.79
CA SER A 40 -9.35 -13.79 -2.91
C SER A 40 -8.26 -13.57 -1.86
N GLY A 41 -8.36 -12.52 -1.05
CA GLY A 41 -7.38 -12.27 0.00
C GLY A 41 -6.34 -11.18 -0.31
N LYS A 42 -6.44 -10.43 -1.43
CA LYS A 42 -5.48 -9.35 -1.79
C LYS A 42 -5.24 -8.37 -0.65
N SER A 43 -6.31 -7.77 -0.11
CA SER A 43 -6.22 -6.85 1.03
C SER A 43 -5.71 -7.54 2.31
N THR A 44 -6.00 -8.83 2.49
CA THR A 44 -5.49 -9.60 3.62
C THR A 44 -3.98 -9.79 3.50
N LEU A 45 -3.49 -10.15 2.31
CA LEU A 45 -2.05 -10.27 2.06
C LEU A 45 -1.32 -8.94 2.26
N LEU A 46 -1.87 -7.83 1.73
CA LEU A 46 -1.29 -6.49 1.96
C LEU A 46 -1.24 -6.13 3.46
N ARG A 47 -2.24 -6.52 4.25
CA ARG A 47 -2.22 -6.30 5.72
C ARG A 47 -1.22 -7.18 6.44
N LEU A 48 -1.00 -8.41 5.99
CA LEU A 48 0.08 -9.28 6.48
C LEU A 48 1.44 -8.66 6.17
N MET A 49 1.63 -8.21 4.92
CA MET A 49 2.84 -7.50 4.48
C MET A 49 3.08 -6.19 5.26
N ALA A 50 2.03 -5.51 5.67
CA ALA A 50 2.11 -4.30 6.48
C ALA A 50 2.31 -4.58 8.00
N GLY A 51 2.39 -5.84 8.43
CA GLY A 51 2.47 -6.19 9.84
C GLY A 51 1.19 -5.93 10.65
N LEU A 52 0.07 -5.59 9.98
CA LEU A 52 -1.24 -5.34 10.62
C LEU A 52 -1.98 -6.64 10.97
N LEU A 53 -1.59 -7.74 10.37
CA LEU A 53 -2.04 -9.09 10.66
C LEU A 53 -0.83 -10.00 10.76
N LYS A 54 -0.96 -11.09 11.51
CA LYS A 54 0.06 -12.16 11.55
C LYS A 54 -0.40 -13.33 10.68
N PRO A 55 0.48 -13.96 9.91
CA PRO A 55 0.16 -15.20 9.23
C PRO A 55 -0.10 -16.30 10.27
N HIS A 56 -0.89 -17.32 9.92
CA HIS A 56 -1.10 -18.49 10.78
C HIS A 56 0.17 -19.38 10.78
N ASP A 57 0.80 -19.48 9.61
CA ASP A 57 2.09 -20.14 9.42
C ASP A 57 2.87 -19.45 8.30
N GLY A 58 4.17 -19.73 8.20
CA GLY A 58 5.08 -19.06 7.29
C GLY A 58 5.67 -17.77 7.89
N THR A 59 6.54 -17.12 7.14
CA THR A 59 7.29 -15.95 7.60
C THR A 59 7.28 -14.84 6.55
N ILE A 60 7.29 -13.59 7.02
CA ILE A 60 7.54 -12.41 6.17
C ILE A 60 8.81 -11.75 6.70
N THR A 61 9.73 -11.43 5.80
CA THR A 61 11.05 -10.93 6.18
C THR A 61 11.43 -9.68 5.40
N TRP A 62 12.22 -8.83 6.06
CA TRP A 62 12.92 -7.71 5.47
C TRP A 62 14.43 -7.96 5.61
N ASP A 63 15.14 -8.09 4.49
CA ASP A 63 16.55 -8.47 4.45
C ASP A 63 16.90 -9.74 5.26
N GLY A 64 15.93 -10.67 5.33
CA GLY A 64 16.05 -11.95 6.04
C GLY A 64 15.65 -11.89 7.51
N GLU A 65 15.37 -10.72 8.07
CA GLU A 65 14.88 -10.55 9.44
C GLU A 65 13.36 -10.60 9.46
N ASN A 66 12.77 -11.32 10.41
CA ASN A 66 11.32 -11.46 10.52
C ASN A 66 10.69 -10.12 10.94
N ILE A 67 9.72 -9.62 10.16
CA ILE A 67 9.06 -8.34 10.45
C ILE A 67 8.32 -8.32 11.79
N SER A 68 8.03 -9.48 12.37
CA SER A 68 7.37 -9.60 13.69
C SER A 68 8.33 -9.36 14.85
N ASP A 69 9.65 -9.42 14.63
CA ASP A 69 10.67 -9.25 15.66
C ASP A 69 10.92 -7.77 15.96
N ASP A 70 10.77 -6.90 14.93
CA ASP A 70 10.82 -5.43 15.07
C ASP A 70 9.68 -4.76 14.28
N PRO A 71 8.46 -4.71 14.83
CA PRO A 71 7.32 -4.08 14.15
C PRO A 71 7.49 -2.56 13.93
N GLU A 72 8.21 -1.86 14.79
CA GLU A 72 8.45 -0.42 14.65
C GLU A 72 9.42 -0.14 13.50
N GLY A 73 10.52 -0.88 13.44
CA GLY A 73 11.48 -0.82 12.33
C GLY A 73 10.80 -1.19 11.02
N HIS A 74 10.00 -2.27 10.98
CA HIS A 74 9.23 -2.63 9.79
C HIS A 74 8.30 -1.52 9.32
N ASN A 75 7.55 -0.90 10.22
CA ASN A 75 6.66 0.21 9.89
C ASN A 75 7.40 1.45 9.35
N ALA A 76 8.66 1.64 9.71
CA ALA A 76 9.47 2.73 9.17
C ALA A 76 9.81 2.54 7.68
N HIS A 77 9.88 1.30 7.20
CA HIS A 77 10.22 0.97 5.81
C HIS A 77 9.07 1.10 4.82
N LEU A 78 7.81 1.17 5.27
CA LEU A 78 6.67 1.07 4.35
C LEU A 78 5.58 2.13 4.54
N HIS A 79 4.84 2.37 3.47
CA HIS A 79 3.51 2.97 3.52
C HIS A 79 2.45 1.94 3.15
N TYR A 80 1.36 1.90 3.91
CA TYR A 80 0.15 1.15 3.56
C TYR A 80 -1.00 2.11 3.26
N VAL A 81 -1.50 2.08 2.03
CA VAL A 81 -2.70 2.78 1.58
C VAL A 81 -3.80 1.73 1.43
N GLY A 82 -4.64 1.60 2.45
CA GLY A 82 -5.74 0.65 2.46
C GLY A 82 -6.96 1.14 1.66
N HIS A 83 -7.98 0.29 1.61
CA HIS A 83 -9.25 0.62 0.93
C HIS A 83 -9.98 1.80 1.60
N ALA A 84 -9.96 1.88 2.93
CA ALA A 84 -10.53 3.02 3.66
C ALA A 84 -9.52 4.18 3.72
N ASP A 85 -10.02 5.39 3.44
CA ASP A 85 -9.19 6.59 3.53
C ASP A 85 -8.89 6.94 4.99
N ALA A 86 -7.62 7.14 5.29
CA ALA A 86 -7.15 7.46 6.63
C ALA A 86 -7.19 8.98 6.91
N VAL A 87 -8.21 9.67 6.40
CA VAL A 87 -8.43 11.11 6.57
C VAL A 87 -9.23 11.37 7.84
N LYS A 88 -8.66 12.17 8.75
CA LYS A 88 -9.32 12.60 9.99
C LYS A 88 -10.31 13.72 9.68
N PRO A 89 -11.63 13.54 9.96
CA PRO A 89 -12.67 14.47 9.50
C PRO A 89 -12.56 15.89 10.08
N VAL A 90 -11.99 16.01 11.27
CA VAL A 90 -11.90 17.30 11.99
C VAL A 90 -10.66 18.12 11.63
N LEU A 91 -9.63 17.46 11.11
CA LEU A 91 -8.39 18.11 10.69
C LEU A 91 -8.52 18.64 9.26
N SER A 92 -7.84 19.76 8.96
CA SER A 92 -7.68 20.23 7.58
C SER A 92 -6.86 19.27 6.74
N VAL A 93 -6.81 19.47 5.43
CA VAL A 93 -5.97 18.67 4.52
C VAL A 93 -4.51 18.76 4.95
N HIS A 94 -4.00 19.98 5.18
CA HIS A 94 -2.63 20.18 5.65
C HIS A 94 -2.37 19.46 6.98
N GLU A 95 -3.24 19.65 7.98
CA GLU A 95 -3.10 19.00 9.29
C GLU A 95 -3.15 17.46 9.18
N ASN A 96 -3.94 16.90 8.26
CA ASN A 96 -3.94 15.47 7.99
C ASN A 96 -2.58 14.98 7.49
N ILE A 97 -1.96 15.69 6.53
CA ILE A 97 -0.65 15.31 6.00
C ILE A 97 0.43 15.48 7.07
N VAL A 98 0.44 16.61 7.79
CA VAL A 98 1.37 16.85 8.92
C VAL A 98 1.26 15.76 9.98
N PHE A 99 0.04 15.35 10.34
CA PHE A 99 -0.19 14.28 11.31
C PHE A 99 0.53 12.98 10.90
N TRP A 100 0.37 12.56 9.63
CA TRP A 100 1.00 11.33 9.13
C TRP A 100 2.51 11.48 8.95
N ALA A 101 2.98 12.63 8.51
CA ALA A 101 4.42 12.91 8.35
C ALA A 101 5.14 12.90 9.72
N ASN A 102 4.53 13.45 10.76
CA ASN A 102 5.11 13.51 12.11
C ASN A 102 5.14 12.16 12.83
N LEU A 103 4.38 11.16 12.37
CA LEU A 103 4.52 9.78 12.88
C LEU A 103 5.83 9.11 12.43
N ARG A 104 6.55 9.75 11.52
CA ARG A 104 7.83 9.29 10.98
C ARG A 104 8.90 10.35 11.23
N ALA A 105 10.11 9.94 11.53
CA ALA A 105 11.22 10.83 11.86
C ALA A 105 11.63 11.82 10.74
N ASN A 106 11.19 11.57 9.49
CA ASN A 106 11.58 12.32 8.29
C ASN A 106 10.34 12.85 7.57
N ALA A 107 9.84 14.02 7.99
CA ALA A 107 8.82 14.74 7.24
C ALA A 107 9.43 15.33 5.96
N GLY A 108 8.85 14.99 4.81
CA GLY A 108 9.14 15.59 3.52
C GLY A 108 8.37 16.90 3.29
N PRO A 109 8.49 17.53 2.11
CA PRO A 109 7.83 18.77 1.77
C PRO A 109 6.32 18.54 1.56
N ILE A 110 5.50 19.02 2.51
CA ILE A 110 4.05 18.81 2.53
C ILE A 110 3.37 19.47 1.33
N GLU A 111 3.76 20.69 1.01
CA GLU A 111 3.22 21.45 -0.12
C GLU A 111 3.43 20.70 -1.43
N ALA A 112 4.63 20.18 -1.67
CA ALA A 112 4.93 19.40 -2.86
C ALA A 112 4.10 18.11 -2.93
N ALA A 113 3.83 17.46 -1.79
CA ALA A 113 2.97 16.28 -1.74
C ALA A 113 1.50 16.60 -2.08
N LEU A 114 1.01 17.76 -1.65
CA LEU A 114 -0.34 18.24 -1.99
C LEU A 114 -0.44 18.62 -3.46
N ASP A 115 0.57 19.28 -4.01
CA ASP A 115 0.63 19.72 -5.41
C ASP A 115 0.73 18.54 -6.37
N ALA A 116 1.46 17.48 -5.98
CA ALA A 116 1.60 16.26 -6.77
C ALA A 116 0.27 15.58 -7.12
N PHE A 117 -0.76 15.76 -6.27
CA PHE A 117 -2.12 15.26 -6.50
C PHE A 117 -3.14 16.37 -6.75
N GLY A 118 -2.70 17.59 -7.06
CA GLY A 118 -3.56 18.72 -7.42
C GLY A 118 -4.53 19.15 -6.32
N ILE A 119 -4.16 19.00 -5.04
CA ILE A 119 -5.03 19.31 -3.90
C ILE A 119 -4.51 20.47 -3.01
N GLY A 120 -3.49 21.20 -3.45
CA GLY A 120 -2.95 22.34 -2.73
C GLY A 120 -4.00 23.43 -2.42
N TYR A 121 -5.00 23.61 -3.29
CA TYR A 121 -6.11 24.56 -3.05
C TYR A 121 -7.06 24.15 -1.93
N LEU A 122 -6.96 22.92 -1.40
CA LEU A 122 -7.78 22.39 -0.30
C LEU A 122 -7.05 22.43 1.05
N THR A 123 -5.88 23.01 1.14
CA THR A 123 -4.97 23.00 2.29
C THR A 123 -5.69 23.24 3.62
N ASP A 124 -6.58 24.24 3.69
CA ASP A 124 -7.30 24.65 4.91
C ASP A 124 -8.68 23.99 5.06
N VAL A 125 -9.09 23.15 4.09
CA VAL A 125 -10.42 22.52 4.11
C VAL A 125 -10.44 21.33 5.07
N PRO A 126 -11.36 21.28 6.07
CA PRO A 126 -11.51 20.12 6.94
C PRO A 126 -11.92 18.85 6.18
N GLY A 127 -11.35 17.70 6.58
CA GLY A 127 -11.54 16.41 5.92
C GLY A 127 -13.00 15.96 5.78
N ARG A 128 -13.90 16.40 6.68
CA ARG A 128 -15.34 16.11 6.59
C ARG A 128 -16.05 16.73 5.38
N PHE A 129 -15.49 17.79 4.80
CA PHE A 129 -16.07 18.49 3.64
C PHE A 129 -15.51 17.99 2.30
N LEU A 130 -14.54 17.10 2.33
CA LEU A 130 -13.94 16.53 1.13
C LEU A 130 -14.85 15.49 0.49
N SER A 131 -14.91 15.48 -0.85
CA SER A 131 -15.47 14.38 -1.63
C SER A 131 -14.65 13.09 -1.46
N ALA A 132 -15.20 11.95 -1.90
CA ALA A 132 -14.48 10.66 -1.87
C ALA A 132 -13.15 10.73 -2.66
N GLY A 133 -13.16 11.31 -3.86
CA GLY A 133 -11.96 11.47 -4.68
C GLY A 133 -10.92 12.40 -4.04
N GLN A 134 -11.35 13.51 -3.42
CA GLN A 134 -10.46 14.40 -2.68
C GLN A 134 -9.83 13.70 -1.46
N LYS A 135 -10.60 12.92 -0.70
CA LYS A 135 -10.07 12.09 0.41
C LYS A 135 -9.05 11.09 -0.10
N ARG A 136 -9.31 10.45 -1.25
CA ARG A 136 -8.37 9.50 -1.84
C ARG A 136 -7.08 10.19 -2.25
N ARG A 137 -7.13 11.37 -2.88
CA ARG A 137 -5.94 12.16 -3.23
C ARG A 137 -5.16 12.57 -1.98
N VAL A 138 -5.81 12.99 -0.88
CA VAL A 138 -5.15 13.26 0.43
C VAL A 138 -4.48 12.01 0.98
N ASN A 139 -5.15 10.86 0.92
CA ASN A 139 -4.58 9.59 1.40
C ASN A 139 -3.36 9.15 0.59
N LEU A 140 -3.30 9.46 -0.71
CA LEU A 140 -2.13 9.22 -1.56
C LEU A 140 -1.03 10.26 -1.31
N ALA A 141 -1.37 11.55 -1.18
CA ALA A 141 -0.39 12.59 -0.92
C ALA A 141 0.45 12.34 0.36
N ARG A 142 -0.15 11.72 1.39
CA ARG A 142 0.58 11.43 2.64
C ARG A 142 1.81 10.52 2.45
N ILE A 143 1.83 9.64 1.43
CA ILE A 143 2.97 8.76 1.19
C ILE A 143 4.17 9.51 0.60
N LEU A 144 3.93 10.66 -0.03
CA LEU A 144 4.98 11.56 -0.53
C LEU A 144 5.53 12.48 0.56
N ALA A 145 4.70 12.76 1.60
CA ALA A 145 5.07 13.64 2.70
C ALA A 145 6.07 13.02 3.69
N SER A 146 6.36 11.73 3.56
CA SER A 146 7.43 11.06 4.32
C SER A 146 8.00 9.90 3.50
N PRO A 147 9.33 9.80 3.34
CA PRO A 147 9.94 8.74 2.55
C PRO A 147 9.70 7.35 3.18
N ALA A 148 9.49 6.34 2.34
CA ALA A 148 9.49 4.93 2.72
C ALA A 148 9.94 4.10 1.51
N GLU A 149 10.58 2.97 1.73
CA GLU A 149 11.14 2.13 0.68
C GLU A 149 10.05 1.30 -0.04
N LEU A 150 8.99 0.90 0.67
CA LEU A 150 7.92 0.05 0.14
C LEU A 150 6.57 0.75 0.21
N TRP A 151 5.86 0.79 -0.92
CA TRP A 151 4.46 1.21 -0.97
C TRP A 151 3.56 -0.01 -1.15
N LEU A 152 2.64 -0.20 -0.20
CA LEU A 152 1.58 -1.20 -0.24
C LEU A 152 0.26 -0.49 -0.56
N LEU A 153 -0.29 -0.73 -1.75
CA LEU A 153 -1.43 0.02 -2.29
C LEU A 153 -2.63 -0.91 -2.52
N ASP A 154 -3.70 -0.71 -1.75
CA ASP A 154 -4.93 -1.51 -1.85
C ASP A 154 -5.98 -0.75 -2.65
N GLU A 155 -6.21 -1.16 -3.91
CA GLU A 155 -7.11 -0.53 -4.88
C GLU A 155 -6.92 1.01 -4.94
N PRO A 156 -5.70 1.50 -5.24
CA PRO A 156 -5.37 2.92 -5.07
C PRO A 156 -6.17 3.85 -5.98
N THR A 157 -6.71 3.36 -7.10
CA THR A 157 -7.45 4.14 -8.09
C THR A 157 -8.92 4.33 -7.78
N THR A 158 -9.44 3.70 -6.72
CA THR A 158 -10.84 3.86 -6.32
C THR A 158 -11.19 5.33 -6.10
N ALA A 159 -12.27 5.80 -6.71
CA ALA A 159 -12.77 7.18 -6.67
C ALA A 159 -11.85 8.25 -7.28
N LEU A 160 -10.77 7.87 -7.98
CA LEU A 160 -9.92 8.79 -8.72
C LEU A 160 -10.45 9.01 -10.14
N ASP A 161 -10.29 10.22 -10.64
CA ASP A 161 -10.43 10.56 -12.06
C ASP A 161 -9.15 10.24 -12.84
N ALA A 162 -9.20 10.38 -14.16
CA ALA A 162 -8.09 10.04 -15.05
C ALA A 162 -6.83 10.88 -14.79
N GLU A 163 -6.98 12.13 -14.39
CA GLU A 163 -5.88 13.03 -14.06
C GLU A 163 -5.14 12.52 -12.81
N ALA A 164 -5.87 12.22 -11.72
CA ALA A 164 -5.29 11.69 -10.49
C ALA A 164 -4.68 10.30 -10.67
N ILE A 165 -5.20 9.47 -11.58
CA ILE A 165 -4.56 8.20 -11.94
C ILE A 165 -3.22 8.46 -12.62
N SER A 166 -3.16 9.40 -13.56
CA SER A 166 -1.91 9.79 -14.22
C SER A 166 -0.88 10.37 -13.23
N ASP A 167 -1.34 11.16 -12.25
CA ASP A 167 -0.48 11.66 -11.17
C ASP A 167 0.08 10.50 -10.35
N LEU A 168 -0.76 9.54 -9.96
CA LEU A 168 -0.34 8.35 -9.23
C LEU A 168 0.69 7.52 -10.03
N GLU A 169 0.48 7.34 -11.33
CA GLU A 169 1.43 6.63 -12.22
C GLU A 169 2.80 7.33 -12.25
N ARG A 170 2.81 8.65 -12.34
CA ARG A 170 4.04 9.46 -12.31
C ARG A 170 4.80 9.29 -10.99
N GLU A 171 4.09 9.35 -9.86
CA GLU A 171 4.70 9.21 -8.55
C GLU A 171 5.21 7.78 -8.31
N ILE A 172 4.48 6.75 -8.75
CA ILE A 172 4.94 5.35 -8.74
C ILE A 172 6.23 5.20 -9.56
N ALA A 173 6.27 5.77 -10.78
CA ALA A 173 7.45 5.70 -11.63
C ALA A 173 8.67 6.38 -10.99
N THR A 174 8.47 7.56 -10.39
CA THR A 174 9.51 8.31 -9.67
C THR A 174 10.03 7.54 -8.46
N HIS A 175 9.13 6.98 -7.66
CA HIS A 175 9.48 6.17 -6.50
C HIS A 175 10.33 4.95 -6.90
N ARG A 176 9.90 4.20 -7.91
CA ARG A 176 10.65 3.03 -8.39
C ARG A 176 12.00 3.40 -9.03
N ALA A 177 12.07 4.50 -9.76
CA ALA A 177 13.32 4.99 -10.34
C ALA A 177 14.35 5.37 -9.27
N SER A 178 13.90 5.78 -8.08
CA SER A 178 14.78 6.04 -6.92
C SER A 178 15.09 4.80 -6.08
N GLY A 179 14.68 3.61 -6.54
CA GLY A 179 14.90 2.34 -5.85
C GLY A 179 13.75 1.87 -4.97
N GLY A 180 12.64 2.60 -4.90
CA GLY A 180 11.47 2.20 -4.14
C GLY A 180 10.77 0.96 -4.70
N MET A 181 10.11 0.21 -3.85
CA MET A 181 9.31 -0.99 -4.17
C MET A 181 7.83 -0.69 -4.12
N VAL A 182 7.03 -1.33 -4.99
CA VAL A 182 5.57 -1.17 -5.00
C VAL A 182 4.89 -2.52 -5.04
N ILE A 183 3.97 -2.77 -4.10
CA ILE A 183 3.05 -3.91 -4.17
C ILE A 183 1.63 -3.34 -4.21
N ALA A 184 0.88 -3.65 -5.27
CA ALA A 184 -0.46 -3.12 -5.45
C ALA A 184 -1.49 -4.21 -5.73
N SER A 185 -2.66 -4.12 -5.09
CA SER A 185 -3.87 -4.76 -5.58
C SER A 185 -4.60 -3.78 -6.48
N THR A 186 -4.85 -4.12 -7.72
CA THR A 186 -5.57 -3.24 -8.64
C THR A 186 -6.15 -4.00 -9.82
N HIS A 187 -7.30 -3.52 -10.31
CA HIS A 187 -7.92 -3.94 -11.56
C HIS A 187 -7.65 -2.95 -12.70
N THR A 188 -7.09 -1.79 -12.39
CA THR A 188 -6.77 -0.71 -13.34
C THR A 188 -5.29 -0.70 -13.64
N GLU A 189 -4.91 -0.33 -14.85
CA GLU A 189 -3.52 -0.01 -15.19
C GLU A 189 -3.08 1.23 -14.38
N ILE A 190 -1.91 1.13 -13.74
CA ILE A 190 -1.30 2.22 -12.94
C ILE A 190 0.19 2.36 -13.25
N GLY A 191 0.56 2.21 -14.53
CA GLY A 191 1.95 2.35 -14.97
C GLY A 191 2.87 1.17 -14.61
N LEU A 192 2.34 0.05 -14.11
CA LEU A 192 3.09 -1.12 -13.66
C LEU A 192 3.15 -2.26 -14.70
N LYS A 193 3.41 -1.93 -15.97
CA LYS A 193 3.40 -2.90 -17.10
C LYS A 193 4.48 -3.99 -16.98
N ASP A 194 5.58 -3.68 -16.33
CA ASP A 194 6.73 -4.58 -16.10
C ASP A 194 6.66 -5.29 -14.73
N ALA A 195 5.59 -5.07 -13.96
CA ALA A 195 5.43 -5.71 -12.65
C ALA A 195 5.26 -7.24 -12.78
N ARG A 196 5.82 -7.95 -11.82
CA ARG A 196 5.47 -9.36 -11.64
C ARG A 196 4.04 -9.47 -11.13
N ILE A 197 3.34 -10.51 -11.55
CA ILE A 197 1.97 -10.78 -11.14
C ILE A 197 1.97 -11.94 -10.14
N LEU A 198 1.34 -11.74 -9.00
CA LEU A 198 1.01 -12.79 -8.03
C LEU A 198 -0.50 -13.02 -8.09
N ASN A 199 -0.91 -14.16 -8.64
CA ASN A 199 -2.32 -14.52 -8.70
C ASN A 199 -2.70 -15.31 -7.45
N LEU A 200 -3.59 -14.75 -6.62
CA LEU A 200 -3.97 -15.38 -5.35
C LEU A 200 -4.84 -16.64 -5.54
N ASP A 201 -5.45 -16.83 -6.71
CA ASP A 201 -6.21 -18.05 -6.98
C ASP A 201 -5.33 -19.30 -7.05
N ASP A 202 -4.04 -19.14 -7.39
CA ASP A 202 -3.08 -20.23 -7.47
C ASP A 202 -2.75 -20.83 -6.07
N PHE A 203 -3.14 -20.11 -4.98
CA PHE A 203 -2.85 -20.48 -3.60
C PHE A 203 -4.11 -20.85 -2.79
N ARG A 204 -5.26 -21.03 -3.44
CA ARG A 204 -6.48 -21.51 -2.81
C ARG A 204 -6.46 -23.03 -2.64
N LEU A 205 -6.94 -23.51 -1.51
CA LEU A 205 -7.18 -24.96 -1.35
C LEU A 205 -8.43 -25.35 -2.15
N ALA A 206 -8.37 -26.52 -2.78
CA ALA A 206 -9.41 -27.01 -3.68
C ALA A 206 -10.80 -27.22 -2.98
N GLU A 207 -10.82 -27.38 -1.67
CA GLU A 207 -12.05 -27.55 -0.88
C GLU A 207 -12.85 -26.24 -0.67
N ASP A 208 -12.23 -25.08 -0.87
CA ASP A 208 -12.86 -23.76 -0.71
C ASP A 208 -13.37 -23.17 -2.04
N ALA A 209 -13.29 -23.90 -3.14
CA ALA A 209 -13.64 -23.45 -4.49
C ALA A 209 -15.09 -23.81 -4.92
N ALA A 210 -15.92 -24.36 -4.01
CA ALA A 210 -17.30 -24.80 -4.28
C ALA A 210 -18.35 -23.84 -3.71
#